data_d221c2d310d9e5fdf7150d20139c33b3
#
_entry.id   d221c2d310d9e5fdf7150d20139c33b3
#
_cell.length_a   1.000
_cell.length_b   1.000
_cell.length_c   1.000
_cell.angle_alpha   90.00
_cell.angle_beta   90.00
_cell.angle_gamma   90.00
#
_symmetry.space_group_name_H-M   'P 1'
#
loop_
_entity.id
_entity.type
_entity.pdbx_description
1 polymer ?
#
loop_
_entity_poly.entity_id
_entity_poly.type
_entity_poly.pdbx_seq_one_letter_code
_entity_poly.pdbx_strand_id
1 'polypeptide(L)'
;WDLSKAEWIGEHVKDIADEQQRNIVQRIFEAYVGTVQPALVEVRHSVIHNDANDYNVLVHEGRVSSLIDFGDMLYAPTICELAIAAAYAMMGHDDPLAALVNMVRGYHSVLPLAEKELELLFPLIQMRLAVSVTNSAVQKRLRPDNPYVVISEKPAWELLNKLEKIPP
;
A
#
# COMPACT_ATOMS: atom_id res chain seq x y z
N TRP A 1 8.35 3.74 7.30
CA TRP A 1 7.33 3.37 6.31
C TRP A 1 5.94 4.00 6.56
N ASP A 2 5.88 5.18 7.21
CA ASP A 2 4.61 5.85 7.50
C ASP A 2 3.89 6.26 6.20
N LEU A 3 2.81 5.54 5.82
CA LEU A 3 2.05 5.81 4.61
C LEU A 3 1.40 7.21 4.64
N SER A 4 1.12 7.75 5.82
CA SER A 4 0.57 9.11 5.97
C SER A 4 1.59 10.22 5.69
N LYS A 5 2.87 9.87 5.57
CA LYS A 5 4.01 10.75 5.28
C LYS A 5 4.79 10.29 4.05
N ALA A 6 4.08 9.78 3.06
CA ALA A 6 4.69 9.20 1.87
C ALA A 6 5.08 10.23 0.79
N GLU A 7 4.97 11.53 1.08
CA GLU A 7 5.34 12.62 0.16
C GLU A 7 6.78 12.59 -0.32
N TRP A 8 7.68 11.92 0.40
CA TRP A 8 9.08 11.76 0.03
C TRP A 8 9.28 11.10 -1.34
N ILE A 9 8.31 10.27 -1.80
CA ILE A 9 8.45 9.61 -3.12
C ILE A 9 8.48 10.63 -4.27
N GLY A 10 7.90 11.83 -4.11
CA GLY A 10 7.90 12.87 -5.14
C GLY A 10 9.30 13.26 -5.61
N GLU A 11 10.29 13.26 -4.72
CA GLU A 11 11.69 13.53 -5.06
C GLU A 11 12.34 12.37 -5.85
N HIS A 12 11.75 11.16 -5.75
CA HIS A 12 12.28 9.91 -6.24
C HIS A 12 11.53 9.32 -7.44
N VAL A 13 10.40 9.88 -7.86
CA VAL A 13 9.67 9.44 -9.06
C VAL A 13 10.59 9.41 -10.29
N LYS A 14 11.52 10.34 -10.39
CA LYS A 14 12.54 10.41 -11.46
C LYS A 14 13.48 9.21 -11.52
N ASP A 15 13.63 8.45 -10.42
CA ASP A 15 14.48 7.26 -10.35
C ASP A 15 13.82 6.03 -11.04
N ILE A 16 12.54 6.11 -11.38
CA ILE A 16 11.82 5.11 -12.16
C ILE A 16 12.21 5.29 -13.63
N ALA A 17 12.84 4.27 -14.21
CA ALA A 17 13.44 4.36 -15.55
C ALA A 17 12.38 4.45 -16.67
N ASP A 18 11.32 3.64 -16.59
CA ASP A 18 10.25 3.59 -17.59
C ASP A 18 9.34 4.83 -17.47
N GLU A 19 9.11 5.52 -18.60
CA GLU A 19 8.34 6.76 -18.63
C GLU A 19 6.85 6.53 -18.34
N GLN A 20 6.27 5.43 -18.80
CA GLN A 20 4.84 5.14 -18.55
C GLN A 20 4.63 4.81 -17.07
N GLN A 21 5.52 4.01 -16.49
CA GLN A 21 5.51 3.70 -15.06
C GLN A 21 5.70 4.96 -14.21
N ARG A 22 6.62 5.82 -14.61
CA ARG A 22 6.86 7.11 -13.94
C ARG A 22 5.61 8.00 -13.95
N ASN A 23 4.90 8.07 -15.08
CA ASN A 23 3.67 8.85 -15.21
C ASN A 23 2.53 8.29 -14.33
N ILE A 24 2.44 6.96 -14.17
CA ILE A 24 1.47 6.33 -13.24
C ILE A 24 1.75 6.79 -11.81
N VAL A 25 2.99 6.63 -11.35
CA VAL A 25 3.37 7.01 -9.98
C VAL A 25 3.20 8.51 -9.75
N GLN A 26 3.52 9.34 -10.74
CA GLN A 26 3.35 10.79 -10.64
C GLN A 26 1.88 11.18 -10.42
N ARG A 27 0.95 10.60 -11.18
CA ARG A 27 -0.50 10.87 -10.99
C ARG A 27 -0.99 10.43 -9.62
N ILE A 28 -0.58 9.23 -9.15
CA ILE A 28 -0.93 8.73 -7.83
C ILE A 28 -0.40 9.68 -6.75
N PHE A 29 0.84 10.12 -6.87
CA PHE A 29 1.48 11.06 -5.96
C PHE A 29 0.74 12.41 -5.90
N GLU A 30 0.40 12.98 -7.06
CA GLU A 30 -0.34 14.25 -7.14
C GLU A 30 -1.73 14.15 -6.50
N ALA A 31 -2.45 13.07 -6.75
CA ALA A 31 -3.74 12.80 -6.11
C ALA A 31 -3.59 12.61 -4.59
N TYR A 32 -2.54 11.90 -4.16
CA TYR A 32 -2.25 11.71 -2.74
C TYR A 32 -2.00 13.05 -2.03
N VAL A 33 -1.08 13.85 -2.52
CA VAL A 33 -0.74 15.15 -1.88
C VAL A 33 -1.88 16.14 -1.94
N GLY A 34 -2.61 16.18 -3.06
CA GLY A 34 -3.68 17.14 -3.28
C GLY A 34 -4.99 16.82 -2.53
N THR A 35 -5.28 15.55 -2.31
CA THR A 35 -6.60 15.14 -1.81
C THR A 35 -6.52 14.18 -0.61
N VAL A 36 -5.71 13.13 -0.71
CA VAL A 36 -5.71 12.03 0.27
C VAL A 36 -5.04 12.49 1.57
N GLN A 37 -3.80 12.97 1.49
CA GLN A 37 -3.00 13.35 2.66
C GLN A 37 -3.70 14.42 3.52
N PRO A 38 -4.29 15.51 2.97
CA PRO A 38 -5.04 16.46 3.78
C PRO A 38 -6.24 15.85 4.49
N ALA A 39 -6.91 14.87 3.88
CA ALA A 39 -8.09 14.22 4.47
C ALA A 39 -7.74 13.23 5.59
N LEU A 40 -6.49 12.75 5.67
CA LEU A 40 -6.06 11.81 6.71
C LEU A 40 -6.10 12.38 8.12
N VAL A 41 -6.04 13.70 8.30
CA VAL A 41 -6.14 14.33 9.62
C VAL A 41 -7.53 14.23 10.25
N GLU A 42 -8.55 13.96 9.43
CA GLU A 42 -9.96 13.95 9.85
C GLU A 42 -10.49 12.53 10.14
N VAL A 43 -9.69 11.48 9.91
CA VAL A 43 -10.08 10.09 10.17
C VAL A 43 -9.49 9.60 11.49
N ARG A 44 -9.96 8.44 11.95
CA ARG A 44 -9.46 7.82 13.19
C ARG A 44 -7.96 7.55 13.12
N HIS A 45 -7.29 7.74 14.25
CA HIS A 45 -5.91 7.38 14.45
C HIS A 45 -5.79 6.34 15.55
N SER A 46 -4.87 5.40 15.38
CA SER A 46 -4.54 4.39 16.38
C SER A 46 -3.09 3.95 16.23
N VAL A 47 -2.62 3.12 17.15
CA VAL A 47 -1.38 2.36 16.91
C VAL A 47 -1.70 1.28 15.90
N ILE A 48 -0.96 1.24 14.80
CA ILE A 48 -1.08 0.28 13.71
C ILE A 48 0.20 -0.53 13.58
N HIS A 49 0.11 -1.74 13.02
CA HIS A 49 1.27 -2.59 12.72
C HIS A 49 2.12 -2.00 11.60
N ASN A 50 1.46 -1.39 10.63
CA ASN A 50 2.05 -0.64 9.50
C ASN A 50 2.85 -1.47 8.48
N ASP A 51 2.99 -2.77 8.68
CA ASP A 51 3.64 -3.69 7.73
C ASP A 51 3.01 -5.09 7.73
N ALA A 52 1.67 -5.17 7.74
CA ALA A 52 0.93 -6.43 7.68
C ALA A 52 0.96 -7.03 6.26
N ASN A 53 2.14 -7.47 5.84
CA ASN A 53 2.38 -8.17 4.58
C ASN A 53 2.29 -9.70 4.75
N ASP A 54 2.40 -10.44 3.65
CA ASP A 54 2.32 -11.91 3.62
C ASP A 54 3.47 -12.63 4.35
N TYR A 55 4.61 -11.98 4.59
CA TYR A 55 5.71 -12.51 5.39
C TYR A 55 5.49 -12.32 6.90
N ASN A 56 4.70 -11.33 7.30
CA ASN A 56 4.44 -10.97 8.68
C ASN A 56 3.14 -11.57 9.22
N VAL A 57 2.31 -12.18 8.37
CA VAL A 57 1.07 -12.87 8.74
C VAL A 57 1.29 -14.38 8.71
N LEU A 58 1.31 -15.00 9.89
CA LEU A 58 1.47 -16.46 10.00
C LEU A 58 0.10 -17.16 9.94
N VAL A 59 0.05 -18.24 9.15
CA VAL A 59 -1.17 -19.04 8.95
C VAL A 59 -0.92 -20.47 9.44
N HIS A 60 -1.85 -21.00 10.23
CA HIS A 60 -1.88 -22.39 10.66
C HIS A 60 -3.27 -22.98 10.41
N GLU A 61 -3.34 -24.13 9.76
CA GLU A 61 -4.60 -24.82 9.39
C GLU A 61 -5.63 -23.90 8.68
N GLY A 62 -5.16 -23.05 7.78
CA GLY A 62 -6.01 -22.15 7.01
C GLY A 62 -6.57 -20.94 7.78
N ARG A 63 -6.04 -20.67 8.98
CA ARG A 63 -6.41 -19.53 9.81
C ARG A 63 -5.19 -18.68 10.15
N VAL A 64 -5.37 -17.37 10.22
CA VAL A 64 -4.34 -16.48 10.74
C VAL A 64 -4.10 -16.86 12.22
N SER A 65 -2.86 -17.21 12.52
CA SER A 65 -2.44 -17.64 13.86
C SER A 65 -1.66 -16.57 14.62
N SER A 66 -0.91 -15.73 13.90
CA SER A 66 -0.08 -14.70 14.51
C SER A 66 0.26 -13.59 13.52
N LEU A 67 0.61 -12.43 14.06
CA LEU A 67 1.37 -11.39 13.38
C LEU A 67 2.75 -11.32 14.03
N ILE A 68 3.79 -11.04 13.23
CA ILE A 68 5.18 -10.87 13.69
C ILE A 68 5.75 -9.57 13.10
N ASP A 69 6.93 -9.19 13.56
CA ASP A 69 7.67 -8.00 13.11
C ASP A 69 6.95 -6.67 13.39
N PHE A 70 6.84 -6.36 14.67
CA PHE A 70 6.25 -5.10 15.16
C PHE A 70 7.21 -3.90 15.13
N GLY A 71 8.34 -4.00 14.40
CA GLY A 71 9.37 -2.96 14.33
C GLY A 71 8.90 -1.65 13.69
N ASP A 72 7.91 -1.73 12.81
CA ASP A 72 7.36 -0.58 12.08
C ASP A 72 6.07 0.01 12.69
N MET A 73 5.67 -0.46 13.91
CA MET A 73 4.48 0.06 14.58
C MET A 73 4.58 1.56 14.83
N LEU A 74 3.49 2.27 14.57
CA LEU A 74 3.40 3.69 14.84
C LEU A 74 1.95 4.15 15.08
N TYR A 75 1.78 5.36 15.62
CA TYR A 75 0.48 6.02 15.74
C TYR A 75 0.18 6.79 14.46
N ALA A 76 -0.81 6.34 13.69
CA ALA A 76 -1.14 6.86 12.36
C ALA A 76 -2.66 6.74 12.07
N PRO A 77 -3.14 7.27 10.93
CA PRO A 77 -4.50 7.02 10.48
C PRO A 77 -4.78 5.52 10.40
N THR A 78 -5.80 5.06 11.13
CA THR A 78 -6.12 3.62 11.26
C THR A 78 -6.37 2.94 9.93
N ILE A 79 -6.91 3.67 8.95
CA ILE A 79 -7.18 3.13 7.61
C ILE A 79 -5.90 2.75 6.84
N CYS A 80 -4.74 3.34 7.19
CA CYS A 80 -3.47 2.98 6.57
C CYS A 80 -3.09 1.51 6.83
N GLU A 81 -3.46 0.93 7.99
CA GLU A 81 -3.28 -0.50 8.25
C GLU A 81 -3.97 -1.38 7.21
N LEU A 82 -5.26 -1.11 6.99
CA LEU A 82 -6.04 -1.86 6.01
C LEU A 82 -5.52 -1.64 4.58
N ALA A 83 -5.12 -0.42 4.24
CA ALA A 83 -4.58 -0.11 2.91
C ALA A 83 -3.27 -0.86 2.63
N ILE A 84 -2.38 -0.93 3.61
CA ILE A 84 -1.11 -1.66 3.50
C ILE A 84 -1.36 -3.15 3.35
N ALA A 85 -2.15 -3.74 4.25
CA ALA A 85 -2.47 -5.16 4.21
C ALA A 85 -3.21 -5.54 2.91
N ALA A 86 -4.15 -4.69 2.45
CA ALA A 86 -4.88 -4.89 1.21
C ALA A 86 -3.98 -4.85 -0.02
N ALA A 87 -3.01 -3.93 -0.08
CA ALA A 87 -2.05 -3.87 -1.18
C ALA A 87 -1.32 -5.20 -1.36
N TYR A 88 -0.86 -5.82 -0.27
CA TYR A 88 -0.21 -7.13 -0.31
C TYR A 88 -1.19 -8.26 -0.63
N ALA A 89 -2.37 -8.27 -0.02
CA ALA A 89 -3.37 -9.31 -0.26
C ALA A 89 -3.92 -9.31 -1.70
N MET A 90 -3.87 -8.18 -2.40
CA MET A 90 -4.31 -8.06 -3.79
C MET A 90 -3.23 -8.51 -4.80
N MET A 91 -1.94 -8.47 -4.43
CA MET A 91 -0.86 -8.88 -5.31
C MET A 91 -0.96 -10.36 -5.66
N GLY A 92 -0.71 -10.69 -6.93
CA GLY A 92 -0.72 -12.08 -7.40
C GLY A 92 -2.11 -12.71 -7.59
N HIS A 93 -3.20 -12.02 -7.22
CA HIS A 93 -4.56 -12.52 -7.45
C HIS A 93 -5.04 -12.22 -8.87
N ASP A 94 -5.79 -13.16 -9.44
CA ASP A 94 -6.44 -12.98 -10.75
C ASP A 94 -7.51 -11.88 -10.67
N ASP A 95 -8.31 -11.90 -9.61
CA ASP A 95 -9.29 -10.86 -9.28
C ASP A 95 -8.88 -10.12 -7.98
N PRO A 96 -8.06 -9.07 -8.08
CA PRO A 96 -7.61 -8.32 -6.93
C PRO A 96 -8.75 -7.56 -6.22
N LEU A 97 -9.81 -7.17 -6.94
CA LEU A 97 -10.96 -6.49 -6.31
C LEU A 97 -11.77 -7.44 -5.43
N ALA A 98 -11.95 -8.69 -5.84
CA ALA A 98 -12.60 -9.68 -4.99
C ALA A 98 -11.79 -9.92 -3.69
N ALA A 99 -10.46 -9.96 -3.78
CA ALA A 99 -9.59 -10.04 -2.59
C ALA A 99 -9.77 -8.83 -1.68
N LEU A 100 -9.78 -7.61 -2.23
CA LEU A 100 -10.04 -6.37 -1.49
C LEU A 100 -11.40 -6.39 -0.80
N VAL A 101 -12.48 -6.74 -1.51
CA VAL A 101 -13.83 -6.79 -0.94
C VAL A 101 -13.92 -7.75 0.24
N ASN A 102 -13.30 -8.93 0.14
CA ASN A 102 -13.29 -9.91 1.23
C ASN A 102 -12.52 -9.37 2.46
N MET A 103 -11.39 -8.71 2.23
CA MET A 103 -10.60 -8.10 3.29
C MET A 103 -11.34 -6.95 3.98
N VAL A 104 -11.96 -6.06 3.21
CA VAL A 104 -12.76 -4.94 3.73
C VAL A 104 -13.94 -5.46 4.55
N ARG A 105 -14.65 -6.49 4.08
CA ARG A 105 -15.76 -7.12 4.83
C ARG A 105 -15.29 -7.70 6.16
N GLY A 106 -14.18 -8.45 6.14
CA GLY A 106 -13.60 -9.02 7.35
C GLY A 106 -13.20 -7.95 8.34
N TYR A 107 -12.47 -6.93 7.89
CA TYR A 107 -12.06 -5.80 8.73
C TYR A 107 -13.25 -5.02 9.29
N HIS A 108 -14.20 -4.64 8.44
CA HIS A 108 -15.40 -3.90 8.82
C HIS A 108 -16.28 -4.65 9.84
N SER A 109 -16.28 -5.98 9.81
CA SER A 109 -17.03 -6.80 10.77
C SER A 109 -16.52 -6.71 12.21
N VAL A 110 -15.23 -6.38 12.37
CA VAL A 110 -14.57 -6.23 13.67
C VAL A 110 -14.43 -4.76 14.05
N LEU A 111 -13.98 -3.94 13.12
CA LEU A 111 -13.83 -2.49 13.29
C LEU A 111 -14.59 -1.77 12.16
N PRO A 112 -15.83 -1.31 12.41
CA PRO A 112 -16.63 -0.66 11.39
C PRO A 112 -15.92 0.56 10.80
N LEU A 113 -15.82 0.59 9.47
CA LEU A 113 -15.22 1.69 8.71
C LEU A 113 -16.25 2.79 8.49
N ALA A 114 -15.82 4.04 8.68
CA ALA A 114 -16.60 5.21 8.29
C ALA A 114 -16.55 5.42 6.76
N GLU A 115 -17.54 6.10 6.21
CA GLU A 115 -17.62 6.41 4.77
C GLU A 115 -16.34 7.08 4.26
N LYS A 116 -15.87 8.09 4.98
CA LYS A 116 -14.62 8.79 4.65
C LYS A 116 -13.39 7.88 4.64
N GLU A 117 -13.32 6.89 5.53
CA GLU A 117 -12.24 5.90 5.53
C GLU A 117 -12.31 4.99 4.30
N LEU A 118 -13.52 4.62 3.86
CA LEU A 118 -13.71 3.82 2.64
C LEU A 118 -13.33 4.61 1.40
N GLU A 119 -13.66 5.89 1.31
CA GLU A 119 -13.26 6.78 0.21
C GLU A 119 -11.74 6.89 0.08
N LEU A 120 -11.01 6.89 1.20
CA LEU A 120 -9.55 7.00 1.22
C LEU A 120 -8.84 5.67 0.96
N LEU A 121 -9.51 4.53 1.12
CA LEU A 121 -8.88 3.22 1.08
C LEU A 121 -8.21 2.92 -0.26
N PHE A 122 -8.95 3.09 -1.37
CA PHE A 122 -8.42 2.76 -2.71
C PHE A 122 -7.23 3.65 -3.11
N PRO A 123 -7.29 4.98 -2.97
CA PRO A 123 -6.12 5.84 -3.19
C PRO A 123 -4.92 5.51 -2.30
N LEU A 124 -5.14 5.11 -1.05
CA LEU A 124 -4.07 4.68 -0.14
C LEU A 124 -3.43 3.37 -0.58
N ILE A 125 -4.21 2.41 -1.11
CA ILE A 125 -3.67 1.18 -1.71
C ILE A 125 -2.75 1.52 -2.89
N GLN A 126 -3.22 2.38 -3.79
CA GLN A 126 -2.40 2.84 -4.92
C GLN A 126 -1.12 3.53 -4.44
N MET A 127 -1.23 4.38 -3.42
CA MET A 127 -0.06 5.07 -2.84
C MET A 127 0.92 4.09 -2.18
N ARG A 128 0.44 3.05 -1.48
CA ARG A 128 1.30 2.01 -0.90
C ARG A 128 2.09 1.27 -1.98
N LEU A 129 1.45 0.95 -3.10
CA LEU A 129 2.12 0.33 -4.24
C LEU A 129 3.14 1.28 -4.88
N ALA A 130 2.79 2.56 -5.04
CA ALA A 130 3.70 3.60 -5.55
C ALA A 130 4.94 3.75 -4.66
N VAL A 131 4.77 3.73 -3.33
CA VAL A 131 5.88 3.70 -2.36
C VAL A 131 6.79 2.49 -2.60
N SER A 132 6.21 1.29 -2.78
CA SER A 132 6.98 0.07 -2.99
C SER A 132 7.83 0.12 -4.25
N VAL A 133 7.25 0.53 -5.39
CA VAL A 133 7.98 0.57 -6.67
C VAL A 133 9.00 1.70 -6.72
N THR A 134 8.70 2.85 -6.11
CA THR A 134 9.64 3.98 -6.03
C THR A 134 10.82 3.62 -5.13
N ASN A 135 10.57 3.01 -3.96
CA ASN A 135 11.65 2.53 -3.09
C ASN A 135 12.52 1.50 -3.81
N SER A 136 11.92 0.56 -4.56
CA SER A 136 12.70 -0.41 -5.35
C SER A 136 13.60 0.27 -6.37
N ALA A 137 13.13 1.31 -7.07
CA ALA A 137 13.94 2.08 -8.00
C ALA A 137 15.13 2.77 -7.29
N VAL A 138 14.89 3.39 -6.13
CA VAL A 138 15.93 4.02 -5.30
C VAL A 138 16.95 2.98 -4.84
N GLN A 139 16.49 1.84 -4.33
CA GLN A 139 17.38 0.79 -3.80
C GLN A 139 18.22 0.13 -4.91
N LYS A 140 17.66 -0.10 -6.10
CA LYS A 140 18.43 -0.56 -7.28
C LYS A 140 19.60 0.36 -7.59
N ARG A 141 19.39 1.66 -7.48
CA ARG A 141 20.46 2.66 -7.69
C ARG A 141 21.53 2.62 -6.60
N LEU A 142 21.10 2.45 -5.34
CA LEU A 142 22.01 2.50 -4.18
C LEU A 142 22.70 1.16 -3.91
N ARG A 143 22.03 0.03 -4.21
CA ARG A 143 22.46 -1.34 -3.88
C ARG A 143 22.12 -2.30 -5.03
N PRO A 144 22.77 -2.16 -6.21
CA PRO A 144 22.41 -2.91 -7.41
C PRO A 144 22.55 -4.44 -7.26
N ASP A 145 23.39 -4.90 -6.35
CA ASP A 145 23.69 -6.34 -6.15
C ASP A 145 22.76 -7.00 -5.11
N ASN A 146 21.79 -6.28 -4.52
CA ASN A 146 20.91 -6.85 -3.52
C ASN A 146 19.55 -7.26 -4.12
N PRO A 147 19.28 -8.56 -4.34
CA PRO A 147 18.02 -9.03 -4.94
C PRO A 147 16.79 -8.85 -4.05
N TYR A 148 16.97 -8.74 -2.73
CA TYR A 148 15.84 -8.60 -1.78
C TYR A 148 15.09 -7.29 -1.92
N VAL A 149 15.76 -6.24 -2.37
CA VAL A 149 15.15 -4.90 -2.46
C VAL A 149 14.11 -4.76 -3.57
N VAL A 150 13.97 -5.77 -4.43
CA VAL A 150 13.08 -5.77 -5.59
C VAL A 150 12.01 -6.88 -5.57
N ILE A 151 11.92 -7.66 -4.50
CA ILE A 151 10.99 -8.82 -4.43
C ILE A 151 9.54 -8.39 -4.70
N SER A 152 9.09 -7.32 -4.07
CA SER A 152 7.72 -6.81 -4.23
C SER A 152 7.51 -5.94 -5.47
N GLU A 153 8.56 -5.59 -6.22
CA GLU A 153 8.47 -4.63 -7.33
C GLU A 153 7.59 -5.14 -8.48
N LYS A 154 7.88 -6.35 -8.96
CA LYS A 154 7.13 -6.92 -10.09
C LYS A 154 5.66 -7.12 -9.76
N PRO A 155 5.28 -7.77 -8.63
CA PRO A 155 3.88 -7.88 -8.23
C PRO A 155 3.18 -6.53 -8.05
N ALA A 156 3.87 -5.54 -7.49
CA ALA A 156 3.32 -4.20 -7.31
C ALA A 156 3.03 -3.50 -8.65
N TRP A 157 3.93 -3.60 -9.64
CA TRP A 157 3.68 -3.08 -10.99
C TRP A 157 2.55 -3.80 -11.70
N GLU A 158 2.48 -5.13 -11.59
CA GLU A 158 1.39 -5.91 -12.18
C GLU A 158 0.03 -5.46 -11.60
N LEU A 159 -0.04 -5.24 -10.29
CA LEU A 159 -1.26 -4.75 -9.64
C LEU A 159 -1.56 -3.30 -10.04
N LEU A 160 -0.60 -2.37 -10.00
CA LEU A 160 -0.80 -0.98 -10.44
C LEU A 160 -1.38 -0.91 -11.85
N ASN A 161 -0.82 -1.68 -12.80
CA ASN A 161 -1.31 -1.73 -14.17
C ASN A 161 -2.74 -2.31 -14.29
N LYS A 162 -3.16 -3.19 -13.38
CA LYS A 162 -4.55 -3.67 -13.29
C LYS A 162 -5.47 -2.57 -12.75
N LEU A 163 -5.04 -1.87 -11.68
CA LEU A 163 -5.83 -0.82 -11.03
C LEU A 163 -6.04 0.42 -11.91
N GLU A 164 -5.06 0.78 -12.74
CA GLU A 164 -5.20 1.87 -13.72
C GLU A 164 -6.34 1.67 -14.74
N LYS A 165 -6.79 0.44 -14.94
CA LYS A 165 -7.90 0.10 -15.85
C LYS A 165 -9.28 0.19 -15.20
N ILE A 166 -9.31 0.41 -13.90
CA ILE A 166 -10.55 0.54 -13.13
C ILE A 166 -10.98 2.01 -13.23
N PRO A 167 -12.18 2.31 -13.73
CA PRO A 167 -12.67 3.68 -13.76
C PRO A 167 -12.82 4.21 -12.33
N PRO A 168 -12.63 5.53 -12.13
CA PRO A 168 -12.78 6.18 -10.83
C PRO A 168 -14.20 6.10 -10.28
#